data_a61e0b9898911d2d5a294bf68cf08795
#
_entry.id   a61e0b9898911d2d5a294bf68cf08795
#
_cell.length_a   1.000
_cell.length_b   1.000
_cell.length_c   1.000
_cell.angle_alpha   90.00
_cell.angle_beta   90.00
_cell.angle_gamma   90.00
#
_symmetry.space_group_name_H-M   'P 1'
#
loop_
_entity.id
_entity.type
_entity.pdbx_description
1 polymer ?
#
loop_
_entity_poly.entity_id
_entity_poly.type
_entity_poly.pdbx_seq_one_letter_code
_entity_poly.pdbx_strand_id
1 'polypeptide(L)'
;MERVALVDGTGLAYRAFHALPATLRTRAGVPTNAAFGFAQMFRKLFAGKRPTRLAVVFDAGGPTHRHQADAAYKAHRPPMAEELRQQLPLIDDLVAAHDVPIVRVPGVEADDVIATLATQALAAGHEVWIVSGDKDFAQLVGPRVRLFDSTQEVVYDADRIRRRFGVRPDRFVDFLALVGDASDGIPGVLGIGKQRAAELLAERDLEGLLAAPPGGRVGRILAQHEATARHCRSLAQLRTDVPLPLTLDDLRVPAPSLAKLNAAYAELEFFSLLSAETMATHGAAKIEYFVADSLEMATAAVAHETATEGPVAVHVLFDLPDALRGELVGVAISPRRGRGVYVPLAGAGGLGDAGREVLRPWLESDRPKVLHGAKDAMTALGRRGVVLRGVTGDTALGSYLLDPTRHLPHKLDQVARDLLHVALQPIRGVLGSGRQRRTFAELTVDRAGAWACHQADATGAVWDRMEQLLANAGRLPYLRDVDLPL
;
A
#
# COMPACT_ATOMS: atom_id res chain seq x y z
N MET A 1 5.69 12.61 29.32
CA MET A 1 5.24 13.24 28.05
C MET A 1 5.03 12.11 27.05
N GLU A 2 3.78 11.85 26.65
CA GLU A 2 3.42 10.84 25.67
C GLU A 2 3.16 11.51 24.30
N ARG A 3 3.06 10.69 23.24
CA ARG A 3 2.69 11.17 21.91
C ARG A 3 1.27 10.76 21.60
N VAL A 4 0.42 11.74 21.28
CA VAL A 4 -0.96 11.59 20.84
C VAL A 4 -1.01 11.81 19.32
N ALA A 5 -1.51 10.85 18.57
CA ALA A 5 -1.77 10.99 17.15
C ALA A 5 -3.29 11.11 16.92
N LEU A 6 -3.70 12.16 16.22
CA LEU A 6 -5.08 12.42 15.85
C LEU A 6 -5.19 12.36 14.34
N VAL A 7 -5.94 11.40 13.84
CA VAL A 7 -6.04 11.10 12.41
C VAL A 7 -7.36 11.65 11.88
N ASP A 8 -7.28 12.52 10.89
CA ASP A 8 -8.42 12.96 10.09
C ASP A 8 -8.84 11.83 9.15
N GLY A 9 -9.80 11.02 9.60
CA GLY A 9 -10.26 9.84 8.89
C GLY A 9 -10.99 10.17 7.59
N THR A 10 -11.85 11.19 7.62
CA THR A 10 -12.60 11.64 6.43
C THR A 10 -11.66 12.15 5.34
N GLY A 11 -10.77 13.08 5.69
CA GLY A 11 -9.84 13.68 4.74
C GLY A 11 -8.88 12.64 4.14
N LEU A 12 -8.42 11.68 4.93
CA LEU A 12 -7.55 10.61 4.44
C LEU A 12 -8.26 9.60 3.56
N ALA A 13 -9.51 9.22 3.88
CA ALA A 13 -10.32 8.35 3.05
C ALA A 13 -10.58 8.97 1.66
N TYR A 14 -10.95 10.26 1.62
CA TYR A 14 -11.10 11.00 0.37
C TYR A 14 -9.80 11.04 -0.46
N ARG A 15 -8.68 11.34 0.18
CA ARG A 15 -7.38 11.39 -0.50
C ARG A 15 -6.97 10.03 -1.07
N ALA A 16 -7.13 8.96 -0.29
CA ALA A 16 -6.84 7.61 -0.74
C ALA A 16 -7.73 7.22 -1.93
N PHE A 17 -9.02 7.57 -1.87
CA PHE A 17 -9.97 7.31 -2.95
C PHE A 17 -9.56 7.95 -4.28
N HIS A 18 -9.08 9.20 -4.24
CA HIS A 18 -8.68 9.91 -5.46
C HIS A 18 -7.23 9.63 -5.89
N ALA A 19 -6.36 9.17 -5.00
CA ALA A 19 -4.96 8.89 -5.31
C ALA A 19 -4.74 7.52 -5.93
N LEU A 20 -5.63 6.56 -5.69
CA LEU A 20 -5.48 5.18 -6.12
C LEU A 20 -6.50 4.82 -7.20
N PRO A 21 -6.13 3.91 -8.13
CA PRO A 21 -7.02 3.53 -9.23
C PRO A 21 -8.36 2.96 -8.76
N ALA A 22 -9.47 3.40 -9.36
CA ALA A 22 -10.81 2.88 -9.09
C ALA A 22 -10.98 1.39 -9.49
N THR A 23 -10.01 0.83 -10.20
CA THR A 23 -9.94 -0.60 -10.55
C THR A 23 -9.57 -1.50 -9.38
N LEU A 24 -9.09 -0.93 -8.25
CA LEU A 24 -8.83 -1.70 -7.04
C LEU A 24 -10.15 -2.15 -6.41
N ARG A 25 -10.45 -3.43 -6.60
CA ARG A 25 -11.67 -4.09 -6.12
C ARG A 25 -11.35 -5.50 -5.64
N THR A 26 -12.14 -6.03 -4.71
CA THR A 26 -12.12 -7.47 -4.40
C THR A 26 -12.63 -8.28 -5.60
N ARG A 27 -12.43 -9.59 -5.59
CA ARG A 27 -13.00 -10.51 -6.61
C ARG A 27 -14.54 -10.45 -6.67
N ALA A 28 -15.17 -10.10 -5.55
CA ALA A 28 -16.62 -9.88 -5.49
C ALA A 28 -17.04 -8.53 -6.10
N GLY A 29 -16.09 -7.71 -6.58
CA GLY A 29 -16.34 -6.40 -7.19
C GLY A 29 -16.47 -5.24 -6.20
N VAL A 30 -16.27 -5.46 -4.90
CA VAL A 30 -16.33 -4.41 -3.88
C VAL A 30 -15.16 -3.43 -4.09
N PRO A 31 -15.41 -2.11 -4.22
CA PRO A 31 -14.34 -1.14 -4.36
C PRO A 31 -13.49 -1.07 -3.09
N THR A 32 -12.16 -1.01 -3.23
CA THR A 32 -11.23 -1.08 -2.09
C THR A 32 -10.08 -0.07 -2.16
N ASN A 33 -10.05 0.81 -3.14
CA ASN A 33 -8.95 1.77 -3.30
C ASN A 33 -8.77 2.70 -2.09
N ALA A 34 -9.85 3.27 -1.53
CA ALA A 34 -9.77 4.11 -0.34
C ALA A 34 -9.32 3.30 0.90
N ALA A 35 -9.91 2.13 1.11
CA ALA A 35 -9.58 1.25 2.24
C ALA A 35 -8.12 0.77 2.16
N PHE A 36 -7.62 0.43 0.98
CA PHE A 36 -6.22 0.03 0.77
C PHE A 36 -5.23 1.16 1.07
N GLY A 37 -5.51 2.37 0.55
CA GLY A 37 -4.67 3.54 0.82
C GLY A 37 -4.66 3.91 2.31
N PHE A 38 -5.81 3.81 2.97
CA PHE A 38 -5.94 4.01 4.40
C PHE A 38 -5.11 2.99 5.21
N ALA A 39 -5.22 1.69 4.88
CA ALA A 39 -4.43 0.63 5.51
C ALA A 39 -2.91 0.83 5.34
N GLN A 40 -2.46 1.26 4.15
CA GLN A 40 -1.05 1.57 3.91
C GLN A 40 -0.55 2.71 4.80
N MET A 41 -1.34 3.76 4.96
CA MET A 41 -1.01 4.89 5.82
C MET A 41 -0.93 4.46 7.29
N PHE A 42 -1.90 3.68 7.77
CA PHE A 42 -1.88 3.14 9.12
C PHE A 42 -0.63 2.32 9.39
N ARG A 43 -0.27 1.42 8.48
CA ARG A 43 0.97 0.63 8.60
C ARG A 43 2.21 1.53 8.73
N LYS A 44 2.30 2.61 7.95
CA LYS A 44 3.40 3.59 8.05
C LYS A 44 3.41 4.30 9.40
N LEU A 45 2.25 4.70 9.91
CA LEU A 45 2.13 5.38 11.20
C LEU A 45 2.63 4.50 12.35
N PHE A 46 2.32 3.19 12.33
CA PHE A 46 2.78 2.24 13.34
C PHE A 46 4.23 1.79 13.16
N ALA A 47 4.75 1.74 11.94
CA ALA A 47 6.14 1.37 11.67
C ALA A 47 7.15 2.48 12.02
N GLY A 48 6.70 3.74 12.02
CA GLY A 48 7.54 4.91 12.26
C GLY A 48 7.59 5.33 13.74
N LYS A 49 7.14 6.54 14.00
CA LYS A 49 7.08 7.12 15.36
C LYS A 49 5.80 6.65 16.07
N ARG A 50 5.81 5.44 16.56
CA ARG A 50 4.65 4.80 17.20
C ARG A 50 4.01 5.70 18.25
N PRO A 51 2.75 6.13 18.08
CA PRO A 51 2.02 6.87 19.09
C PRO A 51 1.62 5.93 20.24
N THR A 52 1.57 6.45 21.45
CA THR A 52 1.06 5.73 22.64
C THR A 52 -0.45 5.91 22.78
N ARG A 53 -0.97 6.98 22.18
CA ARG A 53 -2.39 7.33 22.11
C ARG A 53 -2.74 7.69 20.68
N LEU A 54 -3.86 7.18 20.19
CA LEU A 54 -4.31 7.45 18.81
C LEU A 54 -5.82 7.43 18.74
N ALA A 55 -6.40 8.32 17.95
CA ALA A 55 -7.80 8.29 17.54
C ALA A 55 -7.92 8.56 16.05
N VAL A 56 -8.91 7.94 15.43
CA VAL A 56 -9.37 8.30 14.08
C VAL A 56 -10.69 9.04 14.20
N VAL A 57 -10.74 10.23 13.66
CA VAL A 57 -11.92 11.09 13.74
C VAL A 57 -12.55 11.20 12.35
N PHE A 58 -13.85 10.91 12.27
CA PHE A 58 -14.64 11.07 11.05
C PHE A 58 -15.77 12.06 11.25
N ASP A 59 -16.19 12.71 10.16
CA ASP A 59 -17.43 13.44 10.15
C ASP A 59 -18.61 12.51 10.41
N ALA A 60 -19.53 12.94 11.27
CA ALA A 60 -20.74 12.18 11.58
C ALA A 60 -21.83 12.33 10.50
N GLY A 61 -21.61 13.22 9.52
CA GLY A 61 -22.59 13.58 8.52
C GLY A 61 -23.65 14.55 9.04
N GLY A 62 -24.42 15.13 8.12
CA GLY A 62 -25.44 16.13 8.43
C GLY A 62 -24.89 17.56 8.57
N PRO A 63 -25.81 18.54 8.80
CA PRO A 63 -25.43 19.94 8.93
C PRO A 63 -24.70 20.20 10.25
N THR A 64 -23.64 21.01 10.19
CA THR A 64 -22.88 21.46 11.36
C THR A 64 -23.25 22.89 11.74
N HIS A 65 -22.73 23.40 12.86
CA HIS A 65 -22.93 24.77 13.29
C HIS A 65 -22.49 25.79 12.23
N ARG A 66 -21.48 25.48 11.37
CA ARG A 66 -21.06 26.37 10.29
C ARG A 66 -22.09 26.44 9.18
N HIS A 67 -22.77 25.35 8.84
CA HIS A 67 -23.87 25.35 7.88
C HIS A 67 -25.08 26.12 8.39
N GLN A 68 -25.29 26.17 9.72
CA GLN A 68 -26.33 27.01 10.33
C GLN A 68 -25.95 28.49 10.35
N ALA A 69 -24.66 28.81 10.50
CA ALA A 69 -24.16 30.18 10.51
C ALA A 69 -24.10 30.80 9.09
N ASP A 70 -23.80 29.97 8.08
CA ASP A 70 -23.70 30.40 6.69
C ASP A 70 -24.14 29.29 5.73
N ALA A 71 -25.22 29.50 5.00
CA ALA A 71 -25.75 28.55 4.02
C ALA A 71 -24.82 28.34 2.80
N ALA A 72 -23.90 29.27 2.53
CA ALA A 72 -22.93 29.15 1.45
C ALA A 72 -21.71 28.27 1.85
N TYR A 73 -21.53 28.01 3.15
CA TYR A 73 -20.40 27.21 3.65
C TYR A 73 -20.44 25.80 3.07
N LYS A 74 -19.39 25.41 2.34
CA LYS A 74 -19.24 24.11 1.65
C LYS A 74 -20.39 23.73 0.70
N ALA A 75 -21.34 24.66 0.38
CA ALA A 75 -22.53 24.35 -0.42
C ALA A 75 -22.23 23.89 -1.86
N HIS A 76 -21.07 24.24 -2.40
CA HIS A 76 -20.63 23.86 -3.74
C HIS A 76 -19.96 22.48 -3.79
N ARG A 77 -19.70 21.84 -2.63
CA ARG A 77 -19.06 20.52 -2.60
C ARG A 77 -20.02 19.46 -3.15
N PRO A 78 -19.56 18.62 -4.10
CA PRO A 78 -20.38 17.51 -4.56
C PRO A 78 -20.64 16.51 -3.42
N PRO A 79 -21.73 15.76 -3.44
CA PRO A 79 -21.96 14.69 -2.49
C PRO A 79 -20.85 13.63 -2.59
N MET A 80 -20.63 12.92 -1.48
CA MET A 80 -19.68 11.81 -1.45
C MET A 80 -20.03 10.76 -2.50
N ALA A 81 -19.03 10.35 -3.29
CA ALA A 81 -19.18 9.28 -4.26
C ALA A 81 -19.67 7.99 -3.58
N GLU A 82 -20.59 7.28 -4.24
CA GLU A 82 -21.17 6.06 -3.67
C GLU A 82 -20.12 4.98 -3.41
N GLU A 83 -19.15 4.84 -4.31
CA GLU A 83 -18.03 3.91 -4.15
C GLU A 83 -17.15 4.24 -2.93
N LEU A 84 -17.00 5.50 -2.56
CA LEU A 84 -16.30 5.87 -1.33
C LEU A 84 -17.15 5.56 -0.10
N ARG A 85 -18.46 5.86 -0.17
CA ARG A 85 -19.41 5.58 0.92
C ARG A 85 -19.42 4.08 1.28
N GLN A 86 -19.38 3.20 0.28
CA GLN A 86 -19.32 1.75 0.47
C GLN A 86 -18.03 1.30 1.17
N GLN A 87 -16.96 2.06 1.08
CA GLN A 87 -15.67 1.73 1.68
C GLN A 87 -15.51 2.25 3.12
N LEU A 88 -16.36 3.17 3.60
CA LEU A 88 -16.24 3.68 4.97
C LEU A 88 -16.39 2.57 6.03
N PRO A 89 -17.35 1.63 5.95
CA PRO A 89 -17.42 0.50 6.87
C PRO A 89 -16.16 -0.36 6.84
N LEU A 90 -15.57 -0.59 5.66
CA LEU A 90 -14.33 -1.36 5.51
C LEU A 90 -13.15 -0.65 6.19
N ILE A 91 -13.12 0.68 6.14
CA ILE A 91 -12.12 1.48 6.85
C ILE A 91 -12.34 1.41 8.36
N ASP A 92 -13.59 1.43 8.82
CA ASP A 92 -13.93 1.25 10.24
C ASP A 92 -13.42 -0.10 10.77
N ASP A 93 -13.65 -1.19 10.04
CA ASP A 93 -13.17 -2.51 10.38
C ASP A 93 -11.63 -2.59 10.43
N LEU A 94 -10.96 -1.91 9.50
CA LEU A 94 -9.50 -1.79 9.51
C LEU A 94 -8.98 -1.02 10.73
N VAL A 95 -9.63 0.06 11.12
CA VAL A 95 -9.28 0.84 12.32
C VAL A 95 -9.53 0.01 13.58
N ALA A 96 -10.67 -0.69 13.65
CA ALA A 96 -11.01 -1.59 14.75
C ALA A 96 -10.02 -2.75 14.88
N ALA A 97 -9.51 -3.30 13.76
CA ALA A 97 -8.48 -4.34 13.78
C ALA A 97 -7.14 -3.87 14.40
N HIS A 98 -6.91 -2.55 14.44
CA HIS A 98 -5.77 -1.95 15.15
C HIS A 98 -6.05 -1.65 16.64
N ASP A 99 -7.25 -1.97 17.13
CA ASP A 99 -7.73 -1.60 18.46
C ASP A 99 -7.67 -0.07 18.71
N VAL A 100 -7.97 0.74 17.68
CA VAL A 100 -7.94 2.20 17.70
C VAL A 100 -9.37 2.73 17.82
N PRO A 101 -9.66 3.67 18.73
CA PRO A 101 -10.98 4.29 18.83
C PRO A 101 -11.30 5.16 17.60
N ILE A 102 -12.54 5.04 17.14
CA ILE A 102 -13.15 5.87 16.13
C ILE A 102 -14.06 6.90 16.82
N VAL A 103 -13.89 8.17 16.46
CA VAL A 103 -14.69 9.27 17.04
C VAL A 103 -15.54 9.92 15.96
N ARG A 104 -16.84 10.02 16.24
CA ARG A 104 -17.82 10.76 15.44
C ARG A 104 -18.74 11.55 16.38
N VAL A 105 -18.84 12.84 16.18
CA VAL A 105 -19.70 13.72 17.00
C VAL A 105 -20.75 14.40 16.10
N PRO A 106 -22.03 14.07 16.24
CA PRO A 106 -23.09 14.68 15.43
C PRO A 106 -23.15 16.21 15.58
N GLY A 107 -23.39 16.91 14.46
CA GLY A 107 -23.51 18.37 14.43
C GLY A 107 -22.18 19.13 14.50
N VAL A 108 -21.04 18.43 14.52
CA VAL A 108 -19.69 19.00 14.59
C VAL A 108 -18.84 18.39 13.47
N GLU A 109 -17.89 19.14 12.96
CA GLU A 109 -16.91 18.64 11.98
C GLU A 109 -15.79 17.87 12.69
N ALA A 110 -15.20 16.89 11.99
CA ALA A 110 -14.06 16.13 12.47
C ALA A 110 -12.91 17.05 12.91
N ASP A 111 -12.73 18.16 12.22
CA ASP A 111 -11.67 19.15 12.49
C ASP A 111 -11.81 19.78 13.88
N ASP A 112 -13.04 20.11 14.31
CA ASP A 112 -13.32 20.66 15.64
C ASP A 112 -13.07 19.62 16.74
N VAL A 113 -13.41 18.35 16.48
CA VAL A 113 -13.15 17.23 17.39
C VAL A 113 -11.64 17.04 17.56
N ILE A 114 -10.88 17.03 16.44
CA ILE A 114 -9.43 16.94 16.46
C ILE A 114 -8.81 18.12 17.21
N ALA A 115 -9.27 19.35 16.97
CA ALA A 115 -8.80 20.54 17.65
C ALA A 115 -9.05 20.50 19.16
N THR A 116 -10.21 19.99 19.56
CA THR A 116 -10.56 19.79 20.98
C THR A 116 -9.65 18.76 21.65
N LEU A 117 -9.48 17.58 21.03
CA LEU A 117 -8.58 16.54 21.54
C LEU A 117 -7.13 17.02 21.59
N ALA A 118 -6.68 17.78 20.59
CA ALA A 118 -5.33 18.36 20.57
C ALA A 118 -5.12 19.33 21.75
N THR A 119 -6.12 20.17 22.02
CA THR A 119 -6.10 21.13 23.14
C THR A 119 -6.06 20.43 24.49
N GLN A 120 -6.88 19.40 24.69
CA GLN A 120 -6.88 18.57 25.88
C GLN A 120 -5.53 17.86 26.11
N ALA A 121 -4.96 17.27 25.02
CA ALA A 121 -3.67 16.60 25.07
C ALA A 121 -2.53 17.56 25.41
N LEU A 122 -2.55 18.79 24.89
CA LEU A 122 -1.59 19.83 25.24
C LEU A 122 -1.69 20.24 26.70
N ALA A 123 -2.91 20.41 27.22
CA ALA A 123 -3.17 20.74 28.62
C ALA A 123 -2.66 19.62 29.56
N ALA A 124 -2.78 18.35 29.15
CA ALA A 124 -2.23 17.19 29.86
C ALA A 124 -0.71 17.01 29.70
N GLY A 125 -0.01 17.92 28.99
CA GLY A 125 1.45 17.89 28.86
C GLY A 125 1.99 16.95 27.78
N HIS A 126 1.14 16.50 26.83
CA HIS A 126 1.52 15.60 25.74
C HIS A 126 2.03 16.33 24.48
N GLU A 127 2.71 15.59 23.58
CA GLU A 127 3.02 15.99 22.22
C GLU A 127 1.88 15.52 21.30
N VAL A 128 1.44 16.38 20.37
CA VAL A 128 0.34 16.06 19.46
C VAL A 128 0.83 16.01 18.01
N TRP A 129 0.43 14.96 17.33
CA TRP A 129 0.61 14.81 15.88
C TRP A 129 -0.76 14.74 15.23
N ILE A 130 -1.13 15.77 14.47
CA ILE A 130 -2.34 15.76 13.64
C ILE A 130 -1.98 15.17 12.30
N VAL A 131 -2.60 14.05 11.94
CA VAL A 131 -2.36 13.35 10.68
C VAL A 131 -3.45 13.73 9.70
N SER A 132 -3.20 14.75 8.94
CA SER A 132 -4.09 15.30 7.91
C SER A 132 -3.29 16.08 6.87
N GLY A 133 -3.82 16.20 5.69
CA GLY A 133 -3.31 17.15 4.71
C GLY A 133 -4.14 18.42 4.62
N ASP A 134 -5.11 18.61 5.51
CA ASP A 134 -5.87 19.85 5.55
C ASP A 134 -5.02 21.00 6.14
N LYS A 135 -5.02 22.11 5.40
CA LYS A 135 -4.27 23.30 5.81
C LYS A 135 -4.85 23.98 7.05
N ASP A 136 -6.14 23.76 7.34
CA ASP A 136 -6.84 24.47 8.40
C ASP A 136 -6.30 24.11 9.78
N PHE A 137 -5.72 22.90 9.90
CA PHE A 137 -4.96 22.52 11.10
C PHE A 137 -3.66 23.31 11.33
N ALA A 138 -3.23 24.16 10.37
CA ALA A 138 -2.08 25.02 10.56
C ALA A 138 -2.27 25.98 11.74
N GLN A 139 -3.52 26.34 12.08
CA GLN A 139 -3.85 27.19 13.23
C GLN A 139 -3.50 26.55 14.58
N LEU A 140 -3.39 25.21 14.64
CA LEU A 140 -3.08 24.47 15.86
C LEU A 140 -1.59 24.18 16.03
N VAL A 141 -0.78 24.38 14.99
CA VAL A 141 0.65 24.06 14.99
C VAL A 141 1.39 24.93 15.98
N GLY A 142 2.25 24.30 16.80
CA GLY A 142 2.98 24.98 17.86
C GLY A 142 4.19 24.18 18.35
N PRO A 143 4.79 24.58 19.49
CA PRO A 143 5.98 23.90 19.99
C PRO A 143 5.81 22.39 20.23
N ARG A 144 4.59 21.96 20.60
CA ARG A 144 4.25 20.56 20.89
C ARG A 144 3.18 20.00 19.96
N VAL A 145 2.76 20.74 18.91
CA VAL A 145 1.83 20.25 17.87
C VAL A 145 2.51 20.24 16.52
N ARG A 146 2.41 19.13 15.84
CA ARG A 146 2.88 18.96 14.46
C ARG A 146 1.72 18.52 13.57
N LEU A 147 1.65 19.07 12.36
CA LEU A 147 0.75 18.59 11.32
C LEU A 147 1.57 17.69 10.38
N PHE A 148 1.12 16.46 10.18
CA PHE A 148 1.77 15.49 9.33
C PHE A 148 0.88 15.15 8.12
N ASP A 149 1.30 15.56 6.94
CA ASP A 149 0.71 15.10 5.69
C ASP A 149 1.33 13.75 5.30
N SER A 150 0.58 12.69 5.54
CA SER A 150 1.01 11.30 5.27
C SER A 150 1.12 10.97 3.80
N THR A 151 0.47 11.74 2.91
CA THR A 151 0.50 11.55 1.46
C THR A 151 1.79 12.12 0.88
N GLN A 152 2.18 13.31 1.32
CA GLN A 152 3.43 13.96 0.91
C GLN A 152 4.62 13.58 1.79
N GLU A 153 4.40 12.87 2.88
CA GLU A 153 5.39 12.53 3.93
C GLU A 153 6.08 13.78 4.54
N VAL A 154 5.30 14.85 4.70
CA VAL A 154 5.76 16.15 5.13
C VAL A 154 5.25 16.49 6.54
N VAL A 155 6.17 16.88 7.42
CA VAL A 155 5.82 17.44 8.75
C VAL A 155 5.84 18.96 8.67
N TYR A 156 4.74 19.58 9.08
CA TYR A 156 4.63 21.03 9.21
C TYR A 156 4.80 21.43 10.68
N ASP A 157 5.83 22.21 10.93
CA ASP A 157 6.06 22.99 12.13
C ASP A 157 5.75 24.48 11.89
N ALA A 158 5.91 25.31 12.91
CA ALA A 158 5.61 26.73 12.82
C ALA A 158 6.44 27.46 11.74
N ASP A 159 7.71 27.09 11.56
CA ASP A 159 8.57 27.70 10.54
C ASP A 159 8.14 27.31 9.13
N ARG A 160 7.71 26.06 8.94
CA ARG A 160 7.25 25.59 7.65
C ARG A 160 5.88 26.19 7.28
N ILE A 161 4.98 26.39 8.26
CA ILE A 161 3.73 27.13 8.06
C ILE A 161 4.04 28.55 7.64
N ARG A 162 4.96 29.24 8.36
CA ARG A 162 5.36 30.61 8.01
C ARG A 162 5.97 30.71 6.60
N ARG A 163 6.84 29.78 6.23
CA ARG A 163 7.40 29.73 4.85
C ARG A 163 6.34 29.50 3.78
N ARG A 164 5.34 28.67 4.06
CA ARG A 164 4.30 28.31 3.07
C ARG A 164 3.24 29.38 2.89
N PHE A 165 2.78 30.01 3.98
CA PHE A 165 1.63 30.91 4.00
C PHE A 165 2.01 32.37 4.26
N GLY A 166 3.23 32.64 4.68
CA GLY A 166 3.69 34.00 5.03
C GLY A 166 3.30 34.45 6.43
N VAL A 167 2.55 33.65 7.19
CA VAL A 167 2.06 33.99 8.53
C VAL A 167 2.43 32.92 9.54
N ARG A 168 2.50 33.30 10.83
CA ARG A 168 2.66 32.36 11.95
C ARG A 168 1.35 31.57 12.17
N PRO A 169 1.41 30.38 12.79
CA PRO A 169 0.22 29.58 13.11
C PRO A 169 -0.87 30.35 13.88
N ASP A 170 -0.47 31.16 14.86
CA ASP A 170 -1.37 31.99 15.67
C ASP A 170 -2.07 33.13 14.88
N ARG A 171 -1.67 33.37 13.65
CA ARG A 171 -2.30 34.31 12.70
C ARG A 171 -3.00 33.63 11.54
N PHE A 172 -3.02 32.29 11.54
CA PHE A 172 -3.52 31.55 10.37
C PHE A 172 -5.03 31.72 10.17
N VAL A 173 -5.80 31.76 11.25
CA VAL A 173 -7.27 32.02 11.18
C VAL A 173 -7.55 33.42 10.63
N ASP A 174 -6.82 34.42 11.11
CA ASP A 174 -6.94 35.80 10.64
C ASP A 174 -6.53 35.93 9.17
N PHE A 175 -5.54 35.14 8.76
CA PHE A 175 -5.12 35.06 7.35
C PHE A 175 -6.26 34.50 6.48
N LEU A 176 -6.91 33.40 6.89
CA LEU A 176 -8.08 32.85 6.18
C LEU A 176 -9.26 33.82 6.18
N ALA A 177 -9.47 34.56 7.28
CA ALA A 177 -10.52 35.58 7.36
C ALA A 177 -10.34 36.69 6.32
N LEU A 178 -9.09 37.08 6.04
CA LEU A 178 -8.81 38.13 5.05
C LEU A 178 -8.76 37.60 3.61
N VAL A 179 -8.13 36.45 3.40
CA VAL A 179 -7.90 35.87 2.06
C VAL A 179 -9.12 35.09 1.55
N GLY A 180 -9.89 34.53 2.48
CA GLY A 180 -10.93 33.55 2.18
C GLY A 180 -10.41 32.13 1.97
N ASP A 181 -11.33 31.21 1.81
CA ASP A 181 -11.10 29.83 1.42
C ASP A 181 -12.15 29.35 0.42
N ALA A 182 -11.75 29.24 -0.84
CA ALA A 182 -12.66 28.79 -1.88
C ALA A 182 -13.09 27.32 -1.69
N SER A 183 -12.28 26.49 -1.04
CA SER A 183 -12.64 25.08 -0.77
C SER A 183 -13.76 24.94 0.24
N ASP A 184 -13.94 25.93 1.12
CA ASP A 184 -14.97 25.96 2.15
C ASP A 184 -16.07 26.98 1.87
N GLY A 185 -15.96 27.72 0.78
CA GLY A 185 -16.91 28.76 0.44
C GLY A 185 -16.77 30.03 1.30
N ILE A 186 -15.62 30.24 1.92
CA ILE A 186 -15.33 31.43 2.73
C ILE A 186 -14.83 32.53 1.80
N PRO A 187 -15.58 33.67 1.65
CA PRO A 187 -15.28 34.66 0.61
C PRO A 187 -14.03 35.49 0.88
N GLY A 188 -13.66 35.71 2.14
CA GLY A 188 -12.61 36.64 2.54
C GLY A 188 -13.00 38.09 2.33
N VAL A 189 -12.00 38.99 2.38
CA VAL A 189 -12.14 40.43 2.17
C VAL A 189 -11.75 40.80 0.74
N LEU A 190 -12.68 41.23 -0.06
CA LEU A 190 -12.44 41.58 -1.46
C LEU A 190 -11.34 42.64 -1.60
N GLY A 191 -10.32 42.34 -2.37
CA GLY A 191 -9.15 43.23 -2.59
C GLY A 191 -8.00 43.02 -1.64
N ILE A 192 -8.06 42.02 -0.74
CA ILE A 192 -6.96 41.60 0.11
C ILE A 192 -6.51 40.19 -0.30
N GLY A 193 -5.42 40.08 -1.05
CA GLY A 193 -4.82 38.80 -1.43
C GLY A 193 -3.78 38.29 -0.41
N LYS A 194 -3.25 37.08 -0.65
CA LYS A 194 -2.36 36.37 0.26
C LYS A 194 -1.15 37.20 0.73
N GLN A 195 -0.45 37.84 -0.19
CA GLN A 195 0.73 38.64 0.14
C GLN A 195 0.37 39.81 1.04
N ARG A 196 -0.71 40.55 0.72
CA ARG A 196 -1.15 41.69 1.49
C ARG A 196 -1.66 41.27 2.88
N ALA A 197 -2.38 40.18 2.98
CA ALA A 197 -2.83 39.63 4.27
C ALA A 197 -1.65 39.26 5.15
N ALA A 198 -0.61 38.61 4.59
CA ALA A 198 0.60 38.25 5.33
C ALA A 198 1.36 39.50 5.84
N GLU A 199 1.50 40.54 5.02
CA GLU A 199 2.11 41.83 5.43
C GLU A 199 1.34 42.49 6.58
N LEU A 200 0.02 42.52 6.48
CA LEU A 200 -0.86 43.12 7.49
C LEU A 200 -0.80 42.40 8.85
N LEU A 201 -0.76 41.05 8.78
CA LEU A 201 -0.74 40.20 9.98
C LEU A 201 0.64 39.93 10.56
N ALA A 202 1.69 40.52 9.99
CA ALA A 202 3.06 40.36 10.50
C ALA A 202 3.21 40.79 11.96
N GLU A 203 2.60 41.93 12.32
CA GLU A 203 2.72 42.53 13.65
C GLU A 203 1.43 42.57 14.45
N ARG A 204 0.26 42.50 13.78
CA ARG A 204 -1.07 42.64 14.40
C ARG A 204 -1.94 41.45 14.05
N ASP A 205 -2.92 41.16 14.93
CA ASP A 205 -4.06 40.25 14.58
C ASP A 205 -5.17 41.04 13.86
N LEU A 206 -6.21 40.30 13.46
CA LEU A 206 -7.34 40.88 12.75
C LEU A 206 -8.02 42.00 13.57
N GLU A 207 -8.25 41.78 14.87
CA GLU A 207 -8.91 42.77 15.70
C GLU A 207 -8.07 44.07 15.87
N GLY A 208 -6.77 43.92 16.01
CA GLY A 208 -5.85 45.04 16.01
C GLY A 208 -5.80 45.82 14.70
N LEU A 209 -5.99 45.13 13.56
CA LEU A 209 -6.09 45.76 12.25
C LEU A 209 -7.43 46.45 12.05
N LEU A 210 -8.53 45.92 12.56
CA LEU A 210 -9.86 46.52 12.48
C LEU A 210 -10.01 47.72 13.43
N ALA A 211 -9.40 47.65 14.62
CA ALA A 211 -9.43 48.75 15.58
C ALA A 211 -8.60 49.97 15.12
N ALA A 212 -7.49 49.73 14.43
CA ALA A 212 -6.59 50.77 13.91
C ALA A 212 -6.20 50.44 12.45
N PRO A 213 -7.09 50.63 11.47
CA PRO A 213 -6.82 50.29 10.09
C PRO A 213 -5.64 51.09 9.52
N PRO A 214 -4.82 50.48 8.65
CA PRO A 214 -3.74 51.21 8.01
C PRO A 214 -4.26 52.33 7.11
N GLY A 215 -3.41 53.32 6.82
CA GLY A 215 -3.81 54.41 5.93
C GLY A 215 -4.12 53.96 4.49
N GLY A 216 -4.78 54.81 3.72
CA GLY A 216 -4.99 54.62 2.28
C GLY A 216 -6.09 53.63 1.92
N ARG A 217 -5.92 52.96 0.76
CA ARG A 217 -6.95 52.10 0.17
C ARG A 217 -7.25 50.87 1.04
N VAL A 218 -6.21 50.24 1.60
CA VAL A 218 -6.37 49.00 2.38
C VAL A 218 -7.19 49.25 3.65
N GLY A 219 -6.90 50.35 4.36
CA GLY A 219 -7.70 50.68 5.57
C GLY A 219 -9.16 50.96 5.26
N ARG A 220 -9.45 51.62 4.15
CA ARG A 220 -10.86 51.81 3.69
C ARG A 220 -11.55 50.48 3.38
N ILE A 221 -10.86 49.54 2.73
CA ILE A 221 -11.36 48.19 2.45
C ILE A 221 -11.68 47.46 3.75
N LEU A 222 -10.74 47.46 4.72
CA LEU A 222 -10.93 46.80 6.01
C LEU A 222 -12.12 47.39 6.78
N ALA A 223 -12.24 48.72 6.84
CA ALA A 223 -13.35 49.39 7.50
C ALA A 223 -14.69 49.08 6.82
N GLN A 224 -14.72 49.00 5.48
CA GLN A 224 -15.94 48.67 4.72
C GLN A 224 -16.35 47.22 4.91
N HIS A 225 -15.42 46.29 5.08
CA HIS A 225 -15.64 44.85 5.16
C HIS A 225 -15.39 44.26 6.55
N GLU A 226 -15.43 45.06 7.60
CA GLU A 226 -15.18 44.63 8.98
C GLU A 226 -16.07 43.45 9.40
N ALA A 227 -17.39 43.57 9.18
CA ALA A 227 -18.34 42.50 9.50
C ALA A 227 -18.04 41.20 8.71
N THR A 228 -17.71 41.35 7.43
CA THR A 228 -17.31 40.19 6.58
C THR A 228 -16.05 39.52 7.11
N ALA A 229 -15.07 40.30 7.49
CA ALA A 229 -13.79 39.73 8.02
C ALA A 229 -14.04 38.94 9.32
N ARG A 230 -14.83 39.49 10.26
CA ARG A 230 -15.20 38.75 11.47
C ARG A 230 -16.04 37.52 11.20
N HIS A 231 -16.97 37.59 10.28
CA HIS A 231 -17.76 36.44 9.87
C HIS A 231 -16.88 35.34 9.26
N CYS A 232 -15.99 35.68 8.31
CA CYS A 232 -15.04 34.74 7.74
C CYS A 232 -14.14 34.12 8.81
N ARG A 233 -13.68 34.92 9.79
CA ARG A 233 -12.89 34.45 10.92
C ARG A 233 -13.65 33.41 11.72
N SER A 234 -14.92 33.65 12.03
CA SER A 234 -15.76 32.71 12.80
C SER A 234 -15.98 31.38 12.08
N LEU A 235 -16.04 31.37 10.75
CA LEU A 235 -16.17 30.16 9.95
C LEU A 235 -14.85 29.38 9.88
N ALA A 236 -13.70 30.08 9.80
CA ALA A 236 -12.38 29.46 9.70
C ALA A 236 -11.84 28.96 11.05
N GLN A 237 -12.34 29.50 12.17
CA GLN A 237 -11.90 29.15 13.51
C GLN A 237 -12.33 27.74 13.89
N LEU A 238 -11.38 26.87 14.26
CA LEU A 238 -11.69 25.55 14.82
C LEU A 238 -12.14 25.68 16.28
N ARG A 239 -13.18 24.94 16.62
CA ARG A 239 -13.64 24.84 18.01
C ARG A 239 -12.74 23.92 18.80
N THR A 240 -12.47 24.28 20.05
CA THR A 240 -11.59 23.53 20.96
C THR A 240 -12.31 23.10 22.24
N ASP A 241 -13.62 23.23 22.28
CA ASP A 241 -14.52 23.05 23.43
C ASP A 241 -15.67 22.06 23.17
N VAL A 242 -15.53 21.23 22.14
CA VAL A 242 -16.57 20.25 21.77
C VAL A 242 -16.73 19.22 22.91
N PRO A 243 -17.96 18.96 23.41
CA PRO A 243 -18.20 17.85 24.31
C PRO A 243 -17.88 16.53 23.63
N LEU A 244 -16.96 15.76 24.20
CA LEU A 244 -16.49 14.51 23.63
C LEU A 244 -17.04 13.31 24.44
N PRO A 245 -17.39 12.20 23.77
CA PRO A 245 -17.92 10.99 24.42
C PRO A 245 -16.80 10.12 25.05
N LEU A 246 -15.55 10.58 24.99
CA LEU A 246 -14.36 9.83 25.42
C LEU A 246 -13.32 10.79 26.04
N THR A 247 -12.38 10.21 26.77
CA THR A 247 -11.26 10.89 27.41
C THR A 247 -9.93 10.58 26.72
N LEU A 248 -8.85 11.27 27.09
CA LEU A 248 -7.51 10.96 26.60
C LEU A 248 -7.03 9.55 26.98
N ASP A 249 -7.52 8.98 28.06
CA ASP A 249 -7.13 7.63 28.47
C ASP A 249 -7.74 6.56 27.58
N ASP A 250 -8.91 6.82 27.02
CA ASP A 250 -9.55 5.94 26.03
C ASP A 250 -8.80 5.88 24.69
N LEU A 251 -7.86 6.83 24.44
CA LEU A 251 -7.02 6.86 23.25
C LEU A 251 -5.78 5.95 23.35
N ARG A 252 -5.56 5.27 24.46
CA ARG A 252 -4.41 4.35 24.60
C ARG A 252 -4.54 3.18 23.63
N VAL A 253 -3.49 2.99 22.82
CA VAL A 253 -3.47 1.95 21.80
C VAL A 253 -2.54 0.83 22.22
N PRO A 254 -3.02 -0.41 22.31
CA PRO A 254 -2.18 -1.57 22.58
C PRO A 254 -1.25 -1.87 21.39
N ALA A 255 -0.37 -2.83 21.56
CA ALA A 255 0.37 -3.37 20.42
C ALA A 255 -0.63 -4.01 19.44
N PRO A 256 -0.60 -3.68 18.14
CA PRO A 256 -1.52 -4.25 17.17
C PRO A 256 -1.45 -5.78 17.18
N SER A 257 -2.61 -6.44 17.21
CA SER A 257 -2.69 -7.88 17.05
C SER A 257 -2.49 -8.26 15.59
N LEU A 258 -1.35 -8.89 15.26
CA LEU A 258 -1.07 -9.35 13.88
C LEU A 258 -2.17 -10.29 13.36
N ALA A 259 -2.77 -11.10 14.24
CA ALA A 259 -3.85 -12.01 13.86
C ALA A 259 -5.10 -11.24 13.42
N LYS A 260 -5.53 -10.20 14.17
CA LYS A 260 -6.67 -9.34 13.79
C LYS A 260 -6.41 -8.61 12.49
N LEU A 261 -5.21 -8.01 12.35
CA LEU A 261 -4.82 -7.27 11.14
C LEU A 261 -4.77 -8.15 9.91
N ASN A 262 -4.18 -9.33 10.03
CA ASN A 262 -4.08 -10.26 8.93
C ASN A 262 -5.46 -10.79 8.51
N ALA A 263 -6.38 -11.02 9.45
CA ALA A 263 -7.77 -11.39 9.14
C ALA A 263 -8.47 -10.28 8.35
N ALA A 264 -8.39 -9.02 8.81
CA ALA A 264 -8.99 -7.88 8.11
C ALA A 264 -8.37 -7.66 6.72
N TYR A 265 -7.04 -7.79 6.59
CA TYR A 265 -6.37 -7.66 5.28
C TYR A 265 -6.72 -8.81 4.32
N ALA A 266 -6.89 -10.04 4.83
CA ALA A 266 -7.27 -11.19 4.01
C ALA A 266 -8.71 -11.05 3.48
N GLU A 267 -9.64 -10.58 4.30
CA GLU A 267 -11.03 -10.33 3.92
C GLU A 267 -11.14 -9.30 2.78
N LEU A 268 -10.32 -8.26 2.85
CA LEU A 268 -10.26 -7.20 1.82
C LEU A 268 -9.32 -7.54 0.65
N GLU A 269 -8.74 -8.72 0.63
CA GLU A 269 -7.76 -9.17 -0.36
C GLU A 269 -6.49 -8.27 -0.42
N PHE A 270 -6.11 -7.66 0.71
CA PHE A 270 -4.90 -6.81 0.83
C PHE A 270 -3.64 -7.64 1.10
N PHE A 271 -3.39 -8.63 0.26
CA PHE A 271 -2.32 -9.61 0.46
C PHE A 271 -0.91 -8.99 0.56
N SER A 272 -0.69 -7.85 -0.08
CA SER A 272 0.58 -7.12 0.04
C SER A 272 0.84 -6.50 1.43
N LEU A 273 -0.19 -6.44 2.28
CA LEU A 273 -0.11 -5.93 3.64
C LEU A 273 0.01 -7.04 4.70
N LEU A 274 -0.23 -8.30 4.35
CA LEU A 274 -0.08 -9.43 5.25
C LEU A 274 1.37 -9.57 5.73
N SER A 275 1.54 -10.05 6.97
CA SER A 275 2.88 -10.37 7.48
C SER A 275 3.47 -11.59 6.77
N ALA A 276 4.80 -11.64 6.65
CA ALA A 276 5.49 -12.77 6.05
C ALA A 276 5.18 -14.10 6.78
N GLU A 277 4.99 -14.06 8.10
CA GLU A 277 4.64 -15.22 8.92
C GLU A 277 3.23 -15.75 8.60
N THR A 278 2.26 -14.86 8.42
CA THR A 278 0.88 -15.24 8.06
C THR A 278 0.80 -15.78 6.65
N MET A 279 1.58 -15.22 5.73
CA MET A 279 1.66 -15.72 4.36
C MET A 279 2.31 -17.10 4.31
N ALA A 280 3.28 -17.38 5.17
CA ALA A 280 3.89 -18.70 5.30
C ALA A 280 2.92 -19.75 5.89
N THR A 281 2.05 -19.37 6.84
CA THR A 281 1.09 -20.30 7.48
C THR A 281 -0.12 -20.64 6.62
N HIS A 282 -0.53 -19.78 5.69
CA HIS A 282 -1.60 -20.07 4.74
C HIS A 282 -1.18 -21.00 3.59
N GLY A 283 0.12 -21.27 3.45
CA GLY A 283 0.69 -22.09 2.39
C GLY A 283 1.61 -23.22 2.83
N ALA A 284 1.87 -23.40 4.11
CA ALA A 284 2.82 -24.36 4.62
C ALA A 284 2.27 -25.80 4.66
N ALA A 285 2.11 -26.41 3.49
CA ALA A 285 2.39 -27.84 3.40
C ALA A 285 3.86 -28.03 3.79
N LYS A 286 4.17 -29.10 4.58
CA LYS A 286 5.55 -29.46 4.90
C LYS A 286 6.33 -29.58 3.60
N ILE A 287 7.27 -28.67 3.37
CA ILE A 287 8.01 -28.58 2.13
C ILE A 287 9.20 -29.52 2.24
N GLU A 288 9.26 -30.51 1.36
CA GLU A 288 10.37 -31.46 1.25
C GLU A 288 11.16 -31.15 -0.03
N TYR A 289 12.13 -30.23 0.08
CA TYR A 289 13.04 -29.95 -1.02
C TYR A 289 14.34 -30.73 -0.87
N PHE A 290 14.79 -31.27 -1.99
CA PHE A 290 15.95 -32.11 -2.07
C PHE A 290 16.95 -31.57 -3.12
N VAL A 291 18.22 -31.52 -2.78
CA VAL A 291 19.30 -31.17 -3.71
C VAL A 291 20.04 -32.46 -4.13
N ALA A 292 20.03 -32.72 -5.43
CA ALA A 292 20.77 -33.86 -6.00
C ALA A 292 22.21 -33.44 -6.27
N ASP A 293 23.10 -33.69 -5.31
CA ASP A 293 24.49 -33.25 -5.32
C ASP A 293 25.47 -34.27 -5.98
N SER A 294 24.93 -35.38 -6.48
CA SER A 294 25.67 -36.37 -7.25
C SER A 294 24.87 -36.83 -8.47
N LEU A 295 25.57 -37.38 -9.49
CA LEU A 295 24.92 -37.89 -10.70
C LEU A 295 23.98 -39.07 -10.41
N GLU A 296 24.35 -39.93 -9.46
CA GLU A 296 23.50 -41.04 -9.03
C GLU A 296 22.20 -40.53 -8.42
N MET A 297 22.30 -39.57 -7.47
CA MET A 297 21.13 -38.96 -6.85
C MET A 297 20.28 -38.18 -7.86
N ALA A 298 20.91 -37.44 -8.78
CA ALA A 298 20.20 -36.73 -9.83
C ALA A 298 19.43 -37.67 -10.74
N THR A 299 20.05 -38.78 -11.15
CA THR A 299 19.38 -39.79 -11.99
C THR A 299 18.19 -40.43 -11.29
N ALA A 300 18.38 -40.87 -10.05
CA ALA A 300 17.31 -41.49 -9.27
C ALA A 300 16.17 -40.50 -8.97
N ALA A 301 16.51 -39.28 -8.57
CA ALA A 301 15.51 -38.24 -8.23
C ALA A 301 14.72 -37.78 -9.47
N VAL A 302 15.37 -37.51 -10.60
CA VAL A 302 14.70 -37.15 -11.84
C VAL A 302 13.74 -38.26 -12.28
N ALA A 303 14.22 -39.51 -12.29
CA ALA A 303 13.35 -40.65 -12.67
C ALA A 303 12.14 -40.79 -11.74
N HIS A 304 12.34 -40.65 -10.43
CA HIS A 304 11.25 -40.74 -9.43
C HIS A 304 10.25 -39.59 -9.54
N GLU A 305 10.73 -38.33 -9.54
CA GLU A 305 9.86 -37.15 -9.50
C GLU A 305 9.12 -36.92 -10.83
N THR A 306 9.63 -37.48 -11.93
CA THR A 306 8.98 -37.36 -13.24
C THR A 306 8.14 -38.58 -13.64
N ALA A 307 7.99 -39.57 -12.76
CA ALA A 307 7.17 -40.77 -13.01
C ALA A 307 5.64 -40.52 -12.92
N THR A 308 5.23 -39.32 -12.55
CA THR A 308 3.80 -38.94 -12.44
C THR A 308 3.14 -38.81 -13.80
N GLU A 309 1.82 -39.06 -13.89
CA GLU A 309 1.02 -38.87 -15.10
C GLU A 309 0.59 -37.43 -15.35
N GLY A 310 0.53 -36.61 -14.28
CA GLY A 310 0.16 -35.20 -14.36
C GLY A 310 1.29 -34.26 -14.81
N PRO A 311 0.96 -32.99 -15.06
CA PRO A 311 1.96 -32.00 -15.41
C PRO A 311 2.94 -31.76 -14.24
N VAL A 312 4.24 -31.69 -14.57
CA VAL A 312 5.31 -31.44 -13.62
C VAL A 312 5.79 -30.02 -13.77
N ALA A 313 5.83 -29.29 -12.67
CA ALA A 313 6.32 -27.92 -12.69
C ALA A 313 7.85 -27.86 -12.75
N VAL A 314 8.37 -26.98 -13.58
CA VAL A 314 9.80 -26.82 -13.83
C VAL A 314 10.21 -25.38 -13.61
N HIS A 315 11.32 -25.17 -12.91
CA HIS A 315 11.99 -23.88 -12.84
C HIS A 315 13.43 -24.01 -13.33
N VAL A 316 13.74 -23.33 -14.43
CA VAL A 316 15.09 -23.25 -14.98
C VAL A 316 15.78 -22.04 -14.36
N LEU A 317 16.82 -22.29 -13.56
CA LEU A 317 17.56 -21.24 -12.85
C LEU A 317 18.77 -20.78 -13.66
N PHE A 318 18.84 -19.50 -13.96
CA PHE A 318 20.01 -18.84 -14.57
C PHE A 318 20.42 -17.62 -13.75
N ASP A 319 21.68 -17.22 -13.86
CA ASP A 319 22.30 -16.25 -12.93
C ASP A 319 21.98 -14.78 -13.24
N LEU A 320 21.55 -14.45 -14.46
CA LEU A 320 21.11 -13.14 -14.88
C LEU A 320 19.64 -13.16 -15.27
N PRO A 321 18.92 -12.04 -15.14
CA PRO A 321 17.50 -11.95 -15.54
C PRO A 321 17.29 -11.97 -17.08
N ASP A 322 18.33 -12.25 -17.85
CA ASP A 322 18.35 -12.34 -19.30
C ASP A 322 18.73 -13.77 -19.72
N ALA A 323 17.76 -14.53 -20.21
CA ALA A 323 17.93 -15.91 -20.65
C ALA A 323 18.94 -16.07 -21.81
N LEU A 324 19.18 -15.01 -22.58
CA LEU A 324 20.17 -15.00 -23.66
C LEU A 324 21.61 -14.86 -23.15
N ARG A 325 21.84 -14.27 -21.99
CA ARG A 325 23.17 -13.97 -21.46
C ARG A 325 23.50 -14.74 -20.20
N GLY A 326 22.48 -15.13 -19.43
CA GLY A 326 22.65 -15.83 -18.17
C GLY A 326 23.24 -17.22 -18.33
N GLU A 327 24.05 -17.62 -17.37
CA GLU A 327 24.53 -19.02 -17.26
C GLU A 327 23.45 -19.87 -16.60
N LEU A 328 23.31 -21.10 -17.12
CA LEU A 328 22.39 -22.07 -16.54
C LEU A 328 22.96 -22.60 -15.23
N VAL A 329 22.30 -22.25 -14.12
CA VAL A 329 22.78 -22.60 -12.77
C VAL A 329 22.21 -23.92 -12.29
N GLY A 330 20.99 -24.27 -12.68
CA GLY A 330 20.37 -25.54 -12.36
C GLY A 330 18.93 -25.64 -12.78
N VAL A 331 18.30 -26.77 -12.52
CA VAL A 331 16.90 -27.03 -12.82
C VAL A 331 16.21 -27.60 -11.58
N ALA A 332 15.10 -26.99 -11.19
CA ALA A 332 14.21 -27.52 -10.16
C ALA A 332 12.97 -28.13 -10.79
N ILE A 333 12.55 -29.27 -10.25
CA ILE A 333 11.40 -30.07 -10.68
C ILE A 333 10.47 -30.25 -9.48
N SER A 334 9.18 -29.97 -9.63
CA SER A 334 8.15 -30.17 -8.60
C SER A 334 6.97 -30.93 -9.19
N PRO A 335 6.79 -32.20 -8.84
CA PRO A 335 5.69 -33.03 -9.34
C PRO A 335 4.38 -32.76 -8.62
N ARG A 336 4.43 -32.22 -7.40
CA ARG A 336 3.29 -31.93 -6.55
C ARG A 336 3.63 -30.89 -5.48
N ARG A 337 2.59 -30.28 -4.92
CA ARG A 337 2.74 -29.25 -3.91
C ARG A 337 3.54 -29.74 -2.68
N GLY A 338 4.48 -28.90 -2.24
CA GLY A 338 5.34 -29.16 -1.09
C GLY A 338 6.51 -30.10 -1.34
N ARG A 339 6.76 -30.50 -2.61
CA ARG A 339 7.86 -31.40 -2.97
C ARG A 339 8.64 -30.86 -4.17
N GLY A 340 9.96 -30.98 -4.12
CA GLY A 340 10.78 -30.56 -5.25
C GLY A 340 12.21 -31.11 -5.18
N VAL A 341 12.80 -31.37 -6.34
CA VAL A 341 14.21 -31.73 -6.48
C VAL A 341 14.92 -30.65 -7.30
N TYR A 342 16.13 -30.31 -6.87
CA TYR A 342 17.02 -29.40 -7.60
C TYR A 342 18.26 -30.14 -8.07
N VAL A 343 18.54 -30.05 -9.37
CA VAL A 343 19.77 -30.56 -10.01
C VAL A 343 20.65 -29.35 -10.28
N PRO A 344 21.75 -29.17 -9.50
CA PRO A 344 22.69 -28.07 -9.69
C PRO A 344 23.57 -28.34 -10.92
N LEU A 345 23.75 -27.33 -11.76
CA LEU A 345 24.58 -27.46 -12.98
C LEU A 345 25.81 -26.55 -12.95
N ALA A 346 25.75 -25.41 -12.25
CA ALA A 346 26.89 -24.50 -12.12
C ALA A 346 27.13 -24.10 -10.66
N GLY A 347 28.26 -23.44 -10.39
CA GLY A 347 28.70 -23.07 -9.04
C GLY A 347 29.44 -24.19 -8.30
N ALA A 348 29.74 -23.90 -7.01
CA ALA A 348 30.45 -24.90 -6.17
C ALA A 348 29.49 -26.06 -5.85
N GLY A 349 29.82 -27.26 -6.32
CA GLY A 349 28.97 -28.45 -6.22
C GLY A 349 28.03 -28.67 -7.40
N GLY A 350 28.16 -27.91 -8.48
CA GLY A 350 27.40 -28.13 -9.73
C GLY A 350 27.87 -29.36 -10.47
N LEU A 351 26.95 -30.13 -11.05
CA LEU A 351 27.18 -31.37 -11.78
C LEU A 351 27.61 -31.15 -13.25
N GLY A 352 27.63 -29.88 -13.69
CA GLY A 352 28.07 -29.51 -15.04
C GLY A 352 27.27 -30.14 -16.16
N ASP A 353 28.00 -30.48 -17.25
CA ASP A 353 27.39 -31.10 -18.43
C ASP A 353 26.80 -32.48 -18.14
N ALA A 354 27.43 -33.25 -17.23
CA ALA A 354 26.93 -34.57 -16.85
C ALA A 354 25.55 -34.50 -16.17
N GLY A 355 25.35 -33.50 -15.29
CA GLY A 355 24.02 -33.24 -14.68
C GLY A 355 22.98 -32.82 -15.72
N ARG A 356 23.39 -32.05 -16.74
CA ARG A 356 22.50 -31.68 -17.86
C ARG A 356 22.08 -32.89 -18.68
N GLU A 357 23.00 -33.83 -18.94
CA GLU A 357 22.68 -35.07 -19.66
C GLU A 357 21.71 -35.98 -18.89
N VAL A 358 21.72 -35.96 -17.55
CA VAL A 358 20.70 -36.62 -16.73
C VAL A 358 19.30 -36.02 -16.95
N LEU A 359 19.20 -34.68 -17.07
CA LEU A 359 17.95 -33.99 -17.27
C LEU A 359 17.39 -34.07 -18.71
N ARG A 360 18.28 -34.19 -19.70
CA ARG A 360 17.96 -34.11 -21.14
C ARG A 360 16.85 -35.05 -21.57
N PRO A 361 16.84 -36.38 -21.29
CA PRO A 361 15.83 -37.29 -21.79
C PRO A 361 14.43 -36.88 -21.36
N TRP A 362 14.27 -36.35 -20.13
CA TRP A 362 12.99 -35.90 -19.61
C TRP A 362 12.59 -34.51 -20.15
N LEU A 363 13.51 -33.55 -20.18
CA LEU A 363 13.25 -32.21 -20.70
C LEU A 363 12.83 -32.25 -22.19
N GLU A 364 13.41 -33.14 -22.98
CA GLU A 364 13.13 -33.33 -24.42
C GLU A 364 11.95 -34.25 -24.69
N SER A 365 11.38 -34.90 -23.65
CA SER A 365 10.18 -35.74 -23.81
C SER A 365 8.91 -34.91 -23.94
N ASP A 366 7.85 -35.51 -24.52
CA ASP A 366 6.52 -34.88 -24.61
C ASP A 366 5.70 -35.00 -23.33
N ARG A 367 6.28 -35.45 -22.21
CA ARG A 367 5.63 -35.47 -20.90
C ARG A 367 5.21 -34.07 -20.48
N PRO A 368 3.99 -33.90 -19.89
CA PRO A 368 3.44 -32.60 -19.56
C PRO A 368 4.32 -31.81 -18.58
N LYS A 369 4.66 -30.60 -18.93
CA LYS A 369 5.46 -29.68 -18.11
C LYS A 369 4.75 -28.34 -17.99
N VAL A 370 4.88 -27.72 -16.83
CA VAL A 370 4.37 -26.37 -16.55
C VAL A 370 5.51 -25.48 -16.09
N LEU A 371 5.56 -24.28 -16.64
CA LEU A 371 6.58 -23.30 -16.31
C LEU A 371 5.94 -21.92 -15.99
N HIS A 372 6.79 -21.04 -15.52
CA HIS A 372 6.52 -19.60 -15.50
C HIS A 372 7.55 -18.91 -16.38
N GLY A 373 7.12 -18.44 -17.55
CA GLY A 373 8.02 -17.90 -18.57
C GLY A 373 8.77 -19.00 -19.34
N ALA A 374 8.02 -19.91 -19.97
CA ALA A 374 8.57 -21.05 -20.74
C ALA A 374 9.53 -20.60 -21.84
N LYS A 375 9.31 -19.47 -22.49
CA LYS A 375 10.17 -18.90 -23.53
C LYS A 375 11.61 -18.65 -23.04
N ASP A 376 11.75 -18.11 -21.85
CA ASP A 376 13.08 -17.88 -21.24
C ASP A 376 13.77 -19.19 -20.91
N ALA A 377 13.04 -20.18 -20.39
CA ALA A 377 13.55 -21.51 -20.11
C ALA A 377 14.00 -22.23 -21.41
N MET A 378 13.19 -22.19 -22.48
CA MET A 378 13.51 -22.72 -23.80
C MET A 378 14.79 -22.06 -24.36
N THR A 379 14.90 -20.75 -24.24
CA THR A 379 16.07 -20.00 -24.70
C THR A 379 17.34 -20.41 -23.95
N ALA A 380 17.29 -20.46 -22.62
CA ALA A 380 18.44 -20.80 -21.79
C ALA A 380 18.90 -22.24 -22.00
N LEU A 381 17.97 -23.20 -22.09
CA LEU A 381 18.24 -24.61 -22.35
C LEU A 381 18.72 -24.83 -23.80
N GLY A 382 18.08 -24.17 -24.78
CA GLY A 382 18.42 -24.30 -26.21
C GLY A 382 19.85 -23.86 -26.50
N ARG A 383 20.35 -22.83 -25.85
CA ARG A 383 21.78 -22.40 -25.93
C ARG A 383 22.76 -23.46 -25.44
N ARG A 384 22.30 -24.42 -24.66
CA ARG A 384 23.08 -25.56 -24.12
C ARG A 384 22.76 -26.87 -24.85
N GLY A 385 22.04 -26.78 -25.99
CA GLY A 385 21.72 -27.92 -26.82
C GLY A 385 20.62 -28.81 -26.25
N VAL A 386 19.75 -28.32 -25.36
CA VAL A 386 18.61 -29.07 -24.81
C VAL A 386 17.32 -28.47 -25.36
N VAL A 387 16.49 -29.26 -26.00
CA VAL A 387 15.20 -28.83 -26.57
C VAL A 387 14.08 -29.12 -25.58
N LEU A 388 13.56 -28.10 -24.92
CA LEU A 388 12.43 -28.26 -23.99
C LEU A 388 11.16 -28.57 -24.78
N ARG A 389 10.53 -29.74 -24.48
CA ARG A 389 9.27 -30.21 -25.10
C ARG A 389 8.22 -30.51 -24.03
N GLY A 390 6.99 -30.76 -24.49
CA GLY A 390 5.89 -31.13 -23.61
C GLY A 390 5.40 -30.00 -22.69
N VAL A 391 5.62 -28.74 -23.05
CA VAL A 391 5.06 -27.61 -22.30
C VAL A 391 3.56 -27.53 -22.52
N THR A 392 2.78 -27.80 -21.48
CA THR A 392 1.30 -27.77 -21.51
C THR A 392 0.70 -26.59 -20.76
N GLY A 393 1.55 -25.83 -20.05
CA GLY A 393 1.11 -24.64 -19.32
C GLY A 393 2.23 -23.66 -19.06
N ASP A 394 1.92 -22.36 -19.15
CA ASP A 394 2.76 -21.26 -18.74
C ASP A 394 1.95 -20.29 -17.88
N THR A 395 2.35 -20.14 -16.63
CA THR A 395 1.59 -19.31 -15.67
C THR A 395 1.73 -17.81 -15.92
N ALA A 396 2.77 -17.35 -16.64
CA ALA A 396 2.87 -15.95 -17.06
C ALA A 396 1.89 -15.65 -18.20
N LEU A 397 1.85 -16.50 -19.23
CA LEU A 397 0.89 -16.37 -20.33
C LEU A 397 -0.55 -16.54 -19.85
N GLY A 398 -0.82 -17.54 -19.00
CA GLY A 398 -2.14 -17.76 -18.43
C GLY A 398 -2.62 -16.57 -17.58
N SER A 399 -1.73 -15.95 -16.81
CA SER A 399 -2.04 -14.72 -16.07
C SER A 399 -2.40 -13.55 -16.99
N TYR A 400 -1.65 -13.38 -18.08
CA TYR A 400 -1.94 -12.37 -19.10
C TYR A 400 -3.31 -12.61 -19.77
N LEU A 401 -3.61 -13.84 -20.11
CA LEU A 401 -4.91 -14.19 -20.71
C LEU A 401 -6.08 -13.96 -19.75
N LEU A 402 -5.91 -14.19 -18.44
CA LEU A 402 -6.97 -13.95 -17.47
C LEU A 402 -7.23 -12.46 -17.27
N ASP A 403 -6.19 -11.66 -17.08
CA ASP A 403 -6.28 -10.21 -16.96
C ASP A 403 -4.94 -9.55 -17.34
N PRO A 404 -4.85 -8.97 -18.55
CA PRO A 404 -3.61 -8.37 -19.06
C PRO A 404 -3.16 -7.15 -18.29
N THR A 405 -3.99 -6.57 -17.44
CA THR A 405 -3.69 -5.32 -16.73
C THR A 405 -3.33 -5.52 -15.26
N ARG A 406 -3.73 -6.65 -14.66
CA ARG A 406 -3.70 -6.85 -13.21
C ARG A 406 -2.31 -7.10 -12.63
N HIS A 407 -1.46 -7.82 -13.33
CA HIS A 407 -0.19 -8.35 -12.79
C HIS A 407 1.04 -7.91 -13.58
N LEU A 408 1.01 -6.74 -14.21
CA LEU A 408 2.13 -6.26 -15.00
C LEU A 408 3.42 -6.18 -14.16
N PRO A 409 4.51 -6.84 -14.55
CA PRO A 409 4.72 -7.65 -15.77
C PRO A 409 4.43 -9.16 -15.58
N HIS A 410 3.40 -9.58 -14.86
CA HIS A 410 2.96 -10.97 -14.64
C HIS A 410 4.01 -11.87 -13.97
N LYS A 411 4.71 -11.35 -12.96
CA LYS A 411 5.73 -12.11 -12.20
C LYS A 411 5.08 -13.17 -11.32
N LEU A 412 5.77 -14.30 -11.16
CA LEU A 412 5.28 -15.43 -10.37
C LEU A 412 4.90 -15.05 -8.94
N ASP A 413 5.68 -14.17 -8.27
CA ASP A 413 5.40 -13.71 -6.92
C ASP A 413 4.10 -12.90 -6.82
N GLN A 414 3.75 -12.14 -7.86
CA GLN A 414 2.49 -11.41 -7.94
C GLN A 414 1.33 -12.37 -8.20
N VAL A 415 1.47 -13.25 -9.18
CA VAL A 415 0.43 -14.23 -9.56
C VAL A 415 0.15 -15.21 -8.41
N ALA A 416 1.20 -15.73 -7.75
CA ALA A 416 1.05 -16.62 -6.60
C ALA A 416 0.37 -15.93 -5.41
N ARG A 417 0.70 -14.66 -5.16
CA ARG A 417 0.04 -13.87 -4.11
C ARG A 417 -1.45 -13.74 -4.36
N ASP A 418 -1.84 -13.46 -5.60
CA ASP A 418 -3.23 -13.20 -5.94
C ASP A 418 -4.08 -14.47 -6.09
N LEU A 419 -3.52 -15.54 -6.62
CA LEU A 419 -4.27 -16.79 -6.83
C LEU A 419 -4.23 -17.74 -5.65
N LEU A 420 -3.12 -17.76 -4.90
CA LEU A 420 -2.88 -18.73 -3.83
C LEU A 420 -2.77 -18.08 -2.44
N HIS A 421 -2.70 -16.74 -2.36
CA HIS A 421 -2.44 -15.98 -1.13
C HIS A 421 -1.11 -16.35 -0.47
N VAL A 422 -0.10 -16.70 -1.27
CA VAL A 422 1.25 -17.09 -0.85
C VAL A 422 2.26 -16.02 -1.25
N ALA A 423 3.13 -15.59 -0.32
CA ALA A 423 4.28 -14.75 -0.63
C ALA A 423 5.48 -15.61 -0.97
N LEU A 424 6.00 -15.45 -2.17
CA LEU A 424 7.28 -16.04 -2.53
C LEU A 424 8.42 -15.19 -2.01
N GLN A 425 9.53 -15.84 -1.63
CA GLN A 425 10.73 -15.13 -1.21
C GLN A 425 11.26 -14.28 -2.37
N PRO A 426 11.35 -12.94 -2.21
CA PRO A 426 11.83 -12.08 -3.28
C PRO A 426 13.31 -12.34 -3.57
N ILE A 427 13.70 -12.28 -4.85
CA ILE A 427 15.07 -12.51 -5.31
C ILE A 427 16.09 -11.64 -4.57
N ARG A 428 15.73 -10.42 -4.18
CA ARG A 428 16.59 -9.52 -3.37
C ARG A 428 16.90 -10.06 -1.98
N GLY A 429 16.00 -10.83 -1.39
CA GLY A 429 16.20 -11.49 -0.10
C GLY A 429 17.18 -12.65 -0.17
N VAL A 430 17.37 -13.22 -1.37
CA VAL A 430 18.29 -14.35 -1.62
C VAL A 430 19.66 -13.86 -2.08
N LEU A 431 19.71 -12.97 -3.06
CA LEU A 431 20.93 -12.48 -3.70
C LEU A 431 21.50 -11.21 -3.04
N GLY A 432 20.74 -10.53 -2.17
CA GLY A 432 21.11 -9.21 -1.65
C GLY A 432 20.82 -8.07 -2.61
N SER A 433 21.29 -6.87 -2.29
CA SER A 433 21.06 -5.65 -3.07
C SER A 433 22.30 -4.77 -3.18
N GLY A 434 22.30 -3.83 -4.14
CA GLY A 434 23.39 -2.88 -4.34
C GLY A 434 24.70 -3.52 -4.80
N ARG A 435 25.85 -2.98 -4.35
CA ARG A 435 27.20 -3.45 -4.75
C ARG A 435 27.56 -4.83 -4.21
N GLN A 436 26.87 -5.35 -3.22
CA GLN A 436 27.11 -6.68 -2.63
C GLN A 436 26.13 -7.75 -3.16
N ARG A 437 25.39 -7.46 -4.23
CA ARG A 437 24.49 -8.43 -4.85
C ARG A 437 25.31 -9.57 -5.45
N ARG A 438 24.96 -10.80 -5.05
CA ARG A 438 25.52 -12.06 -5.58
C ARG A 438 24.74 -12.53 -6.79
N THR A 439 25.33 -13.46 -7.54
CA THR A 439 24.64 -14.29 -8.55
C THR A 439 24.17 -15.60 -7.91
N PHE A 440 23.29 -16.34 -8.58
CA PHE A 440 22.90 -17.66 -8.09
C PHE A 440 24.04 -18.69 -8.10
N ALA A 441 24.97 -18.57 -9.04
CA ALA A 441 26.15 -19.41 -9.11
C ALA A 441 27.16 -19.21 -7.94
N GLU A 442 27.09 -18.05 -7.28
CA GLU A 442 27.90 -17.74 -6.08
C GLU A 442 27.23 -18.17 -4.76
N LEU A 443 26.01 -18.66 -4.80
CA LEU A 443 25.33 -19.23 -3.64
C LEU A 443 25.73 -20.68 -3.43
N THR A 444 25.56 -21.19 -2.20
CA THR A 444 25.62 -22.65 -1.96
C THR A 444 24.47 -23.33 -2.72
N VAL A 445 24.72 -24.57 -3.17
CA VAL A 445 23.70 -25.35 -3.91
C VAL A 445 22.41 -25.53 -3.12
N ASP A 446 22.50 -25.70 -1.80
CA ASP A 446 21.32 -25.79 -0.92
C ASP A 446 20.47 -24.53 -0.96
N ARG A 447 21.11 -23.36 -0.90
CA ARG A 447 20.40 -22.07 -0.89
C ARG A 447 19.77 -21.75 -2.26
N ALA A 448 20.51 -22.00 -3.34
CA ALA A 448 20.00 -21.86 -4.69
C ALA A 448 18.88 -22.87 -4.98
N GLY A 449 19.09 -24.12 -4.55
CA GLY A 449 18.12 -25.21 -4.71
C GLY A 449 16.83 -25.00 -3.95
N ALA A 450 16.91 -24.59 -2.67
CA ALA A 450 15.72 -24.28 -1.87
C ALA A 450 14.88 -23.18 -2.54
N TRP A 451 15.50 -22.12 -3.05
CA TRP A 451 14.78 -21.06 -3.75
C TRP A 451 14.18 -21.56 -5.08
N ALA A 452 14.95 -22.29 -5.90
CA ALA A 452 14.49 -22.80 -7.17
C ALA A 452 13.34 -23.82 -7.04
N CYS A 453 13.41 -24.73 -6.06
CA CYS A 453 12.34 -25.67 -5.74
C CYS A 453 11.07 -24.93 -5.31
N HIS A 454 11.21 -23.88 -4.50
CA HIS A 454 10.07 -23.05 -4.10
C HIS A 454 9.42 -22.35 -5.31
N GLN A 455 10.20 -21.91 -6.31
CA GLN A 455 9.64 -21.34 -7.54
C GLN A 455 8.90 -22.41 -8.37
N ALA A 456 9.47 -23.61 -8.51
CA ALA A 456 8.83 -24.71 -9.22
C ALA A 456 7.52 -25.15 -8.55
N ASP A 457 7.54 -25.36 -7.23
CA ASP A 457 6.37 -25.70 -6.42
C ASP A 457 5.25 -24.67 -6.55
N ALA A 458 5.60 -23.39 -6.40
CA ALA A 458 4.64 -22.29 -6.57
C ALA A 458 4.06 -22.24 -8.01
N THR A 459 4.88 -22.53 -9.03
CA THR A 459 4.43 -22.58 -10.42
C THR A 459 3.38 -23.68 -10.61
N GLY A 460 3.61 -24.87 -10.07
CA GLY A 460 2.66 -25.98 -10.11
C GLY A 460 1.33 -25.63 -9.40
N ALA A 461 1.45 -25.12 -8.16
CA ALA A 461 0.27 -24.73 -7.39
C ALA A 461 -0.54 -23.58 -8.05
N VAL A 462 0.13 -22.61 -8.66
CA VAL A 462 -0.50 -21.54 -9.45
C VAL A 462 -1.21 -22.15 -10.65
N TRP A 463 -0.58 -23.09 -11.35
CA TRP A 463 -1.15 -23.71 -12.53
C TRP A 463 -2.43 -24.48 -12.22
N ASP A 464 -2.45 -25.30 -11.17
CA ASP A 464 -3.63 -26.05 -10.74
C ASP A 464 -4.86 -25.14 -10.60
N ARG A 465 -4.67 -23.96 -10.04
CA ARG A 465 -5.74 -22.96 -9.88
C ARG A 465 -6.05 -22.23 -11.19
N MET A 466 -5.02 -21.85 -11.92
CA MET A 466 -5.11 -21.07 -13.16
C MET A 466 -5.77 -21.84 -14.29
N GLU A 467 -5.47 -23.13 -14.45
CA GLU A 467 -6.07 -24.00 -15.46
C GLU A 467 -7.59 -24.05 -15.34
N GLN A 468 -8.12 -24.16 -14.11
CA GLN A 468 -9.56 -24.11 -13.85
C GLN A 468 -10.16 -22.75 -14.24
N LEU A 469 -9.47 -21.63 -13.90
CA LEU A 469 -9.94 -20.29 -14.23
C LEU A 469 -9.96 -20.06 -15.75
N LEU A 470 -8.91 -20.50 -16.46
CA LEU A 470 -8.82 -20.43 -17.92
C LEU A 470 -9.89 -21.29 -18.60
N ALA A 471 -10.14 -22.49 -18.09
CA ALA A 471 -11.20 -23.37 -18.59
C ALA A 471 -12.58 -22.73 -18.41
N ASN A 472 -12.88 -22.20 -17.23
CA ASN A 472 -14.14 -21.52 -16.94
C ASN A 472 -14.35 -20.26 -17.80
N ALA A 473 -13.26 -19.57 -18.15
CA ALA A 473 -13.29 -18.40 -19.03
C ALA A 473 -13.28 -18.76 -20.53
N GLY A 474 -13.22 -20.05 -20.89
CA GLY A 474 -13.13 -20.53 -22.27
C GLY A 474 -11.79 -20.17 -22.96
N ARG A 475 -10.75 -19.83 -22.19
CA ARG A 475 -9.45 -19.34 -22.70
C ARG A 475 -8.35 -20.42 -22.72
N LEU A 476 -8.58 -21.57 -22.10
CA LEU A 476 -7.60 -22.65 -22.05
C LEU A 476 -7.24 -23.22 -23.43
N PRO A 477 -8.20 -23.44 -24.37
CA PRO A 477 -7.84 -23.84 -25.73
C PRO A 477 -6.96 -22.82 -26.44
N TYR A 478 -7.27 -21.54 -26.31
CA TYR A 478 -6.46 -20.47 -26.91
C TYR A 478 -5.01 -20.49 -26.39
N LEU A 479 -4.83 -20.64 -25.09
CA LEU A 479 -3.49 -20.79 -24.51
C LEU A 479 -2.72 -21.95 -25.12
N ARG A 480 -3.38 -23.13 -25.25
CA ARG A 480 -2.73 -24.36 -25.70
C ARG A 480 -2.46 -24.40 -27.20
N ASP A 481 -3.38 -23.88 -27.99
CA ASP A 481 -3.35 -24.01 -29.45
C ASP A 481 -2.70 -22.81 -30.15
N VAL A 482 -2.60 -21.66 -29.46
CA VAL A 482 -2.05 -20.43 -30.04
C VAL A 482 -0.82 -19.93 -29.28
N ASP A 483 -0.94 -19.62 -27.98
CA ASP A 483 0.11 -18.92 -27.23
C ASP A 483 1.32 -19.81 -26.89
N LEU A 484 1.09 -21.07 -26.51
CA LEU A 484 2.18 -22.01 -26.17
C LEU A 484 3.00 -22.46 -27.38
N PRO A 485 2.45 -22.64 -28.59
CA PRO A 485 3.22 -22.95 -29.78
C PRO A 485 4.08 -21.79 -30.33
N LEU A 486 3.73 -20.53 -30.05
CA LEU A 486 4.46 -19.32 -30.45
C LEU A 486 5.68 -19.03 -29.58
#